data_6376796f1dae6bba137c3e988acc871a
#
_entry.id   6376796f1dae6bba137c3e988acc871a
#
_cell.length_a   1.000
_cell.length_b   1.000
_cell.length_c   1.000
_cell.angle_alpha   90.00
_cell.angle_beta   90.00
_cell.angle_gamma   90.00
#
_symmetry.space_group_name_H-M   'P 1'
#
loop_
_entity.id
_entity.type
_entity.pdbx_description
1 polymer ?
#
loop_
_entity_poly.entity_id
_entity_poly.type
_entity_poly.pdbx_seq_one_letter_code
_entity_poly.pdbx_strand_id
1 'polypeptide(L)'
;MMDNRDRAESVLGNYLLWPLFTSLLMIIMTLIVYCFNKKIAVVNAVFTILMIVLLIYIYIRERKSILGNIIKFSMESNNSMISLFKDMDIPYMIIEEDGHILWKNKALSEKLGEFVKKTNNISSIFQGINIREIIAGYGKDYYELGDKKYNIEIKETKFESSKVFVACIYDNTELINAKIEVENTKAVIGIVYLDNYDEVMENIEEVRRSLLEALVDRKINQYFLRYDAIA
;
A
#
# COMPACT_ATOMS: atom_id res chain seq x y z
N MET A 1 -35.49 -22.35 2.52
CA MET A 1 -34.60 -21.29 2.98
C MET A 1 -33.62 -21.06 1.85
N MET A 2 -33.92 -20.10 0.94
CA MET A 2 -33.04 -19.80 -0.21
C MET A 2 -31.73 -19.29 0.34
N ASP A 3 -30.62 -19.88 -0.09
CA ASP A 3 -29.29 -19.53 0.34
C ASP A 3 -29.02 -18.07 -0.04
N ASN A 4 -28.40 -17.31 0.85
CA ASN A 4 -28.04 -15.90 0.64
C ASN A 4 -27.13 -15.71 -0.59
N ARG A 5 -26.51 -16.80 -1.06
CA ARG A 5 -25.70 -16.90 -2.26
C ARG A 5 -26.55 -16.75 -3.53
N ASP A 6 -27.70 -17.44 -3.58
CA ASP A 6 -28.64 -17.36 -4.72
C ASP A 6 -29.27 -15.96 -4.84
N ARG A 7 -29.43 -15.24 -3.75
CA ARG A 7 -29.90 -13.84 -3.78
C ARG A 7 -28.84 -12.87 -4.31
N ALA A 8 -27.59 -13.02 -3.89
CA ALA A 8 -26.50 -12.17 -4.40
C ALA A 8 -26.26 -12.39 -5.89
N GLU A 9 -26.26 -13.65 -6.34
CA GLU A 9 -26.12 -14.00 -7.76
C GLU A 9 -27.32 -13.51 -8.60
N SER A 10 -28.53 -13.58 -8.07
CA SER A 10 -29.73 -13.09 -8.78
C SER A 10 -29.76 -11.56 -8.90
N VAL A 11 -29.28 -10.85 -7.89
CA VAL A 11 -29.18 -9.37 -7.93
C VAL A 11 -28.08 -8.95 -8.89
N LEU A 12 -26.92 -9.58 -8.88
CA LEU A 12 -25.83 -9.29 -9.82
C LEU A 12 -26.21 -9.62 -11.26
N GLY A 13 -26.85 -10.78 -11.49
CA GLY A 13 -27.34 -11.20 -12.79
C GLY A 13 -28.35 -10.23 -13.39
N ASN A 14 -29.30 -9.76 -12.59
CA ASN A 14 -30.30 -8.80 -13.06
C ASN A 14 -29.68 -7.41 -13.38
N TYR A 15 -28.74 -6.90 -12.59
CA TYR A 15 -28.09 -5.62 -12.90
C TYR A 15 -27.23 -5.67 -14.17
N LEU A 16 -26.69 -6.85 -14.52
CA LEU A 16 -25.87 -7.03 -15.72
C LEU A 16 -26.73 -7.27 -16.97
N LEU A 17 -27.85 -7.99 -16.85
CA LEU A 17 -28.71 -8.36 -17.95
C LEU A 17 -29.57 -7.21 -18.45
N TRP A 18 -30.03 -6.32 -17.57
CA TRP A 18 -30.87 -5.18 -17.94
C TRP A 18 -30.23 -4.21 -18.95
N PRO A 19 -29.03 -3.72 -18.76
CA PRO A 19 -28.32 -2.85 -19.70
C PRO A 19 -28.09 -3.54 -21.05
N LEU A 20 -27.76 -4.82 -21.05
CA LEU A 20 -27.61 -5.61 -22.28
C LEU A 20 -28.93 -5.77 -23.05
N PHE A 21 -30.02 -6.04 -22.35
CA PHE A 21 -31.34 -6.18 -22.96
C PHE A 21 -31.81 -4.84 -23.54
N THR A 22 -31.66 -3.74 -22.83
CA THR A 22 -32.05 -2.40 -23.34
C THR A 22 -31.19 -1.97 -24.51
N SER A 23 -29.89 -2.25 -24.54
CA SER A 23 -29.01 -1.93 -25.67
C SER A 23 -29.38 -2.76 -26.92
N LEU A 24 -29.73 -4.04 -26.76
CA LEU A 24 -30.18 -4.92 -27.84
C LEU A 24 -31.50 -4.40 -28.44
N LEU A 25 -32.46 -4.01 -27.61
CA LEU A 25 -33.73 -3.47 -28.02
C LEU A 25 -33.55 -2.16 -28.80
N MET A 26 -32.68 -1.28 -28.39
CA MET A 26 -32.33 -0.03 -29.09
C MET A 26 -31.71 -0.30 -30.46
N ILE A 27 -30.87 -1.32 -30.62
CA ILE A 27 -30.25 -1.70 -31.88
C ILE A 27 -31.35 -2.21 -32.84
N ILE A 28 -32.26 -3.06 -32.36
CA ILE A 28 -33.37 -3.58 -33.14
C ILE A 28 -34.28 -2.44 -33.64
N MET A 29 -34.61 -1.47 -32.76
CA MET A 29 -35.41 -0.32 -33.14
C MET A 29 -34.69 0.55 -34.19
N THR A 30 -33.40 0.69 -34.14
CA THR A 30 -32.61 1.43 -35.13
C THR A 30 -32.69 0.73 -36.52
N LEU A 31 -32.62 -0.59 -36.56
CA LEU A 31 -32.76 -1.37 -37.77
C LEU A 31 -34.18 -1.24 -38.41
N ILE A 32 -35.21 -1.26 -37.59
CA ILE A 32 -36.60 -1.07 -38.06
C ILE A 32 -36.76 0.34 -38.66
N VAL A 33 -36.31 1.39 -38.00
CA VAL A 33 -36.36 2.77 -38.46
C VAL A 33 -35.58 2.95 -39.78
N TYR A 34 -34.45 2.25 -39.94
CA TYR A 34 -33.69 2.25 -41.20
C TYR A 34 -34.49 1.81 -42.41
N CYS A 35 -35.38 0.81 -42.24
CA CYS A 35 -36.25 0.33 -43.30
C CYS A 35 -37.30 1.36 -43.78
N PHE A 36 -37.72 2.29 -42.87
CA PHE A 36 -38.72 3.30 -43.18
C PHE A 36 -38.11 4.63 -43.64
N ASN A 37 -37.07 5.11 -43.00
CA ASN A 37 -36.47 6.40 -43.37
C ASN A 37 -34.98 6.48 -42.95
N LYS A 38 -34.11 6.48 -43.98
CA LYS A 38 -32.64 6.51 -43.79
C LYS A 38 -32.14 7.76 -43.01
N LYS A 39 -32.75 8.94 -43.19
CA LYS A 39 -32.33 10.16 -42.49
C LYS A 39 -32.66 10.08 -41.01
N ILE A 40 -33.83 9.59 -40.66
CA ILE A 40 -34.24 9.44 -39.25
C ILE A 40 -33.42 8.32 -38.60
N ALA A 41 -33.08 7.26 -39.33
CA ALA A 41 -32.24 6.16 -38.82
C ALA A 41 -30.83 6.62 -38.41
N VAL A 42 -30.23 7.53 -39.14
CA VAL A 42 -28.90 8.10 -38.78
C VAL A 42 -28.97 8.86 -37.45
N VAL A 43 -29.99 9.68 -37.25
CA VAL A 43 -30.17 10.42 -35.98
C VAL A 43 -30.40 9.43 -34.82
N ASN A 44 -31.24 8.40 -35.03
CA ASN A 44 -31.50 7.37 -34.03
C ASN A 44 -30.24 6.56 -33.72
N ALA A 45 -29.40 6.25 -34.71
CA ALA A 45 -28.13 5.55 -34.51
C ALA A 45 -27.16 6.32 -33.64
N VAL A 46 -27.03 7.66 -33.85
CA VAL A 46 -26.21 8.52 -33.03
C VAL A 46 -26.71 8.49 -31.58
N PHE A 47 -28.02 8.60 -31.37
CA PHE A 47 -28.60 8.55 -30.01
C PHE A 47 -28.37 7.16 -29.36
N THR A 48 -28.48 6.09 -30.10
CA THR A 48 -28.22 4.72 -29.62
C THR A 48 -26.76 4.56 -29.16
N ILE A 49 -25.81 5.04 -29.96
CA ILE A 49 -24.38 5.03 -29.62
C ILE A 49 -24.12 5.83 -28.31
N LEU A 50 -24.71 7.01 -28.20
CA LEU A 50 -24.55 7.85 -27.02
C LEU A 50 -25.10 7.19 -25.75
N MET A 51 -26.27 6.51 -25.87
CA MET A 51 -26.87 5.74 -24.79
C MET A 51 -26.01 4.52 -24.39
N ILE A 52 -25.42 3.81 -25.36
CA ILE A 52 -24.50 2.69 -25.05
C ILE A 52 -23.26 3.16 -24.33
N VAL A 53 -22.66 4.28 -24.76
CA VAL A 53 -21.50 4.88 -24.08
C VAL A 53 -21.87 5.28 -22.65
N LEU A 54 -23.03 5.88 -22.43
CA LEU A 54 -23.53 6.25 -21.12
C LEU A 54 -23.72 5.02 -20.22
N LEU A 55 -24.32 3.94 -20.75
CA LEU A 55 -24.50 2.70 -20.00
C LEU A 55 -23.17 2.05 -19.61
N ILE A 56 -22.19 2.04 -20.52
CA ILE A 56 -20.84 1.54 -20.24
C ILE A 56 -20.18 2.39 -19.14
N TYR A 57 -20.32 3.73 -19.23
CA TYR A 57 -19.78 4.63 -18.21
C TYR A 57 -20.40 4.36 -16.83
N ILE A 58 -21.72 4.23 -16.73
CA ILE A 58 -22.42 3.92 -15.48
C ILE A 58 -21.97 2.55 -14.96
N TYR A 59 -21.87 1.53 -15.83
CA TYR A 59 -21.43 0.20 -15.46
C TYR A 59 -20.02 0.19 -14.87
N ILE A 60 -19.06 0.88 -15.48
CA ILE A 60 -17.68 0.97 -14.96
C ILE A 60 -17.65 1.71 -13.62
N ARG A 61 -18.45 2.76 -13.48
CA ARG A 61 -18.51 3.55 -12.25
C ARG A 61 -19.13 2.78 -11.09
N GLU A 62 -20.21 2.05 -11.33
CA GLU A 62 -20.94 1.34 -10.27
C GLU A 62 -20.29 0.02 -9.88
N ARG A 63 -19.47 -0.59 -10.74
CA ARG A 63 -18.79 -1.85 -10.44
C ARG A 63 -17.98 -1.79 -9.13
N LYS A 64 -17.31 -0.67 -8.87
CA LYS A 64 -16.55 -0.45 -7.63
C LYS A 64 -17.45 -0.38 -6.40
N SER A 65 -18.59 0.28 -6.50
CA SER A 65 -19.57 0.38 -5.42
C SER A 65 -20.22 -0.98 -5.09
N ILE A 66 -20.50 -1.79 -6.10
CA ILE A 66 -21.13 -3.12 -5.93
C ILE A 66 -20.19 -4.07 -5.19
N LEU A 67 -18.92 -4.13 -5.58
CA LEU A 67 -17.92 -4.98 -4.93
C LEU A 67 -17.74 -4.60 -3.44
N GLY A 68 -17.63 -3.31 -3.16
CA GLY A 68 -17.56 -2.80 -1.79
C GLY A 68 -18.80 -3.17 -0.95
N ASN A 69 -19.99 -3.06 -1.53
CA ASN A 69 -21.24 -3.41 -0.86
C ASN A 69 -21.36 -4.92 -0.60
N ILE A 70 -20.91 -5.78 -1.53
CA ILE A 70 -20.91 -7.23 -1.35
C ILE A 70 -19.92 -7.63 -0.25
N ILE A 71 -18.70 -7.08 -0.27
CA ILE A 71 -17.71 -7.34 0.79
C ILE A 71 -18.25 -6.87 2.14
N LYS A 72 -18.82 -5.66 2.20
CA LYS A 72 -19.42 -5.13 3.41
C LYS A 72 -20.54 -6.03 3.93
N PHE A 73 -21.46 -6.46 3.07
CA PHE A 73 -22.55 -7.38 3.41
C PHE A 73 -22.03 -8.74 3.88
N SER A 74 -21.02 -9.30 3.19
CA SER A 74 -20.38 -10.55 3.61
C SER A 74 -19.72 -10.42 4.96
N MET A 75 -19.05 -9.30 5.23
CA MET A 75 -18.38 -9.03 6.52
C MET A 75 -19.37 -8.66 7.64
N GLU A 76 -20.56 -8.18 7.32
CA GLU A 76 -21.64 -7.92 8.28
C GLU A 76 -22.51 -9.15 8.55
N SER A 77 -22.41 -10.18 7.70
CA SER A 77 -23.14 -11.45 7.87
C SER A 77 -22.65 -12.18 9.14
N ASN A 78 -23.61 -12.72 9.91
CA ASN A 78 -23.39 -13.34 11.23
C ASN A 78 -22.71 -14.73 11.19
N ASN A 79 -21.84 -15.01 10.22
CA ASN A 79 -21.02 -16.20 10.25
C ASN A 79 -19.93 -16.05 11.31
N SER A 80 -19.90 -16.97 12.28
CA SER A 80 -18.97 -16.94 13.42
C SER A 80 -17.49 -16.80 13.03
N MET A 81 -17.12 -17.27 11.85
CA MET A 81 -15.77 -17.13 11.31
C MET A 81 -15.47 -15.70 10.85
N ILE A 82 -16.44 -15.01 10.29
CA ILE A 82 -16.33 -13.63 9.82
C ILE A 82 -16.30 -12.65 11.00
N SER A 83 -17.03 -12.95 12.09
CA SER A 83 -16.97 -12.12 13.30
C SER A 83 -15.59 -12.14 13.96
N LEU A 84 -14.89 -13.28 13.93
CA LEU A 84 -13.51 -13.39 14.43
C LEU A 84 -12.56 -12.46 13.66
N PHE A 85 -12.67 -12.40 12.34
CA PHE A 85 -11.83 -11.50 11.52
C PHE A 85 -12.20 -10.02 11.78
N LYS A 86 -13.48 -9.71 11.94
CA LYS A 86 -13.95 -8.34 12.19
C LYS A 86 -13.42 -7.79 13.51
N ASP A 87 -13.32 -8.64 14.53
CA ASP A 87 -12.92 -8.28 15.88
C ASP A 87 -11.42 -8.50 16.15
N MET A 88 -10.63 -8.84 15.12
CA MET A 88 -9.16 -8.90 15.25
C MET A 88 -8.59 -7.55 15.66
N ASP A 89 -7.67 -7.57 16.63
CA ASP A 89 -6.96 -6.38 17.11
C ASP A 89 -5.93 -5.82 16.11
N ILE A 90 -5.61 -6.60 15.09
CA ILE A 90 -4.70 -6.19 14.02
C ILE A 90 -5.47 -5.28 13.06
N PRO A 91 -5.04 -4.03 12.86
CA PRO A 91 -5.63 -3.14 11.86
C PRO A 91 -5.44 -3.70 10.45
N TYR A 92 -6.51 -3.90 9.72
CA TYR A 92 -6.42 -4.31 8.32
C TYR A 92 -7.55 -3.72 7.47
N MET A 93 -7.32 -3.69 6.18
CA MET A 93 -8.29 -3.25 5.17
C MET A 93 -8.27 -4.17 3.95
N ILE A 94 -9.38 -4.20 3.24
CA ILE A 94 -9.49 -4.84 1.93
C ILE A 94 -9.47 -3.72 0.89
N ILE A 95 -8.56 -3.83 -0.07
CA ILE A 95 -8.33 -2.82 -1.09
C ILE A 95 -8.37 -3.42 -2.51
N GLU A 96 -8.63 -2.59 -3.50
CA GLU A 96 -8.42 -2.91 -4.91
C GLU A 96 -6.95 -2.67 -5.33
N GLU A 97 -6.59 -3.08 -6.54
CA GLU A 97 -5.24 -2.90 -7.09
C GLU A 97 -4.82 -1.42 -7.20
N ASP A 98 -5.77 -0.52 -7.35
CA ASP A 98 -5.55 0.95 -7.39
C ASP A 98 -5.48 1.59 -6.00
N GLY A 99 -5.56 0.80 -4.94
CA GLY A 99 -5.53 1.24 -3.55
C GLY A 99 -6.86 1.73 -2.99
N HIS A 100 -7.95 1.63 -3.75
CA HIS A 100 -9.28 1.99 -3.25
C HIS A 100 -9.71 1.05 -2.12
N ILE A 101 -10.15 1.61 -0.99
CA ILE A 101 -10.53 0.85 0.21
C ILE A 101 -11.98 0.38 0.06
N LEU A 102 -12.15 -0.93 -0.05
CA LEU A 102 -13.46 -1.59 -0.12
C LEU A 102 -14.07 -1.82 1.25
N TRP A 103 -13.23 -2.20 2.21
CA TRP A 103 -13.67 -2.48 3.58
C TRP A 103 -12.51 -2.30 4.57
N LYS A 104 -12.85 -2.04 5.83
CA LYS A 104 -11.91 -1.85 6.95
C LYS A 104 -12.47 -2.43 8.24
N ASN A 105 -11.61 -3.02 9.07
CA ASN A 105 -12.03 -3.54 10.36
C ASN A 105 -12.14 -2.44 11.43
N LYS A 106 -12.69 -2.83 12.59
CA LYS A 106 -12.87 -1.93 13.74
C LYS A 106 -11.54 -1.43 14.28
N ALA A 107 -10.53 -2.30 14.41
CA ALA A 107 -9.21 -1.95 14.91
C ALA A 107 -8.52 -0.87 14.05
N LEU A 108 -8.66 -0.93 12.73
CA LEU A 108 -8.14 0.11 11.84
C LEU A 108 -8.83 1.45 12.07
N SER A 109 -10.17 1.43 12.22
CA SER A 109 -10.97 2.63 12.44
C SER A 109 -10.70 3.28 13.80
N GLU A 110 -10.32 2.51 14.82
CA GLU A 110 -9.96 2.99 16.15
C GLU A 110 -8.52 3.53 16.19
N LYS A 111 -7.55 2.80 15.64
CA LYS A 111 -6.12 3.16 15.71
C LYS A 111 -5.73 4.28 14.74
N LEU A 112 -6.34 4.32 13.54
CA LEU A 112 -6.04 5.28 12.45
C LEU A 112 -7.24 6.17 12.11
N GLY A 113 -8.23 6.27 12.98
CA GLY A 113 -9.57 6.80 12.73
C GLY A 113 -9.64 8.13 12.00
N GLU A 114 -8.82 9.11 12.33
CA GLU A 114 -8.84 10.42 11.69
C GLU A 114 -8.33 10.39 10.25
N PHE A 115 -7.29 9.60 9.99
CA PHE A 115 -6.68 9.47 8.66
C PHE A 115 -7.56 8.66 7.72
N VAL A 116 -8.18 7.60 8.23
CA VAL A 116 -9.00 6.68 7.44
C VAL A 116 -10.42 7.20 7.20
N LYS A 117 -10.93 8.11 8.01
CA LYS A 117 -12.25 8.73 7.80
C LYS A 117 -12.29 9.71 6.63
N LYS A 118 -11.16 10.33 6.34
CA LYS A 118 -11.05 11.42 5.32
C LYS A 118 -10.79 10.90 3.91
N THR A 119 -10.42 9.63 3.75
CA THR A 119 -10.00 9.10 2.45
C THR A 119 -10.47 7.66 2.24
N ASN A 120 -10.70 7.32 0.98
CA ASN A 120 -11.04 5.98 0.54
C ASN A 120 -9.90 5.32 -0.26
N ASN A 121 -8.65 5.83 -0.13
CA ASN A 121 -7.50 5.25 -0.81
C ASN A 121 -6.31 5.16 0.13
N ILE A 122 -5.63 4.00 0.13
CA ILE A 122 -4.47 3.74 1.00
C ILE A 122 -3.30 4.68 0.70
N SER A 123 -3.10 5.07 -0.55
CA SER A 123 -2.02 5.98 -0.96
C SER A 123 -2.21 7.41 -0.43
N SER A 124 -3.45 7.78 -0.07
CA SER A 124 -3.75 9.05 0.59
C SER A 124 -3.51 9.00 2.10
N ILE A 125 -3.44 7.81 2.69
CA ILE A 125 -3.10 7.62 4.11
C ILE A 125 -1.58 7.56 4.26
N PHE A 126 -0.94 6.69 3.48
CA PHE A 126 0.50 6.45 3.53
C PHE A 126 1.17 6.99 2.27
N GLN A 127 1.90 8.09 2.42
CA GLN A 127 2.57 8.74 1.28
C GLN A 127 3.65 7.83 0.67
N GLY A 128 3.62 7.72 -0.65
CA GLY A 128 4.60 6.93 -1.41
C GLY A 128 4.42 5.42 -1.31
N ILE A 129 3.26 4.94 -0.86
CA ILE A 129 2.94 3.52 -0.91
C ILE A 129 2.70 3.09 -2.37
N ASN A 130 3.37 2.00 -2.77
CA ASN A 130 3.14 1.33 -4.05
C ASN A 130 2.76 -0.12 -3.79
N ILE A 131 1.51 -0.45 -4.04
CA ILE A 131 0.94 -1.77 -3.76
C ILE A 131 1.70 -2.87 -4.52
N ARG A 132 2.05 -2.63 -5.79
CA ARG A 132 2.76 -3.60 -6.63
C ARG A 132 4.17 -3.87 -6.11
N GLU A 133 4.87 -2.85 -5.64
CA GLU A 133 6.20 -3.00 -5.04
C GLU A 133 6.16 -3.81 -3.75
N ILE A 134 5.16 -3.56 -2.88
CA ILE A 134 4.99 -4.31 -1.63
C ILE A 134 4.71 -5.78 -1.93
N ILE A 135 3.81 -6.08 -2.87
CA ILE A 135 3.48 -7.46 -3.26
C ILE A 135 4.70 -8.17 -3.85
N ALA A 136 5.53 -7.45 -4.61
CA ALA A 136 6.77 -7.98 -5.19
C ALA A 136 7.93 -8.10 -4.19
N GLY A 137 7.75 -7.67 -2.94
CA GLY A 137 8.77 -7.72 -1.90
C GLY A 137 9.79 -6.57 -1.94
N TYR A 138 9.52 -5.53 -2.72
CA TYR A 138 10.37 -4.34 -2.86
C TYR A 138 9.79 -3.11 -2.14
N GLY A 139 8.78 -3.29 -1.29
CA GLY A 139 8.21 -2.21 -0.49
C GLY A 139 9.21 -1.61 0.49
N LYS A 140 8.92 -0.41 0.98
CA LYS A 140 9.72 0.21 2.05
C LYS A 140 9.60 -0.61 3.34
N ASP A 141 10.65 -0.60 4.15
CA ASP A 141 10.65 -1.27 5.47
C ASP A 141 9.55 -0.71 6.39
N TYR A 142 9.26 0.57 6.28
CA TYR A 142 8.18 1.22 7.01
C TYR A 142 7.64 2.48 6.30
N TYR A 143 6.45 2.88 6.70
CA TYR A 143 5.77 4.11 6.27
C TYR A 143 5.47 4.97 7.49
N GLU A 144 5.71 6.27 7.39
CA GLU A 144 5.45 7.22 8.47
C GLU A 144 4.04 7.79 8.37
N LEU A 145 3.38 7.89 9.51
CA LEU A 145 2.08 8.55 9.65
C LEU A 145 2.03 9.29 10.98
N GLY A 146 2.19 10.62 10.95
CA GLY A 146 2.45 11.42 12.14
C GLY A 146 3.78 11.01 12.77
N ASP A 147 3.77 10.76 14.08
CA ASP A 147 4.96 10.36 14.85
C ASP A 147 5.18 8.83 14.85
N LYS A 148 4.36 8.09 14.13
CA LYS A 148 4.37 6.64 14.14
C LYS A 148 4.92 6.04 12.86
N LYS A 149 5.54 4.87 13.00
CA LYS A 149 6.14 4.09 11.91
C LYS A 149 5.41 2.76 11.77
N TYR A 150 4.85 2.55 10.59
CA TYR A 150 4.04 1.38 10.29
C TYR A 150 4.69 0.47 9.26
N ASN A 151 4.69 -0.82 9.54
CA ASN A 151 4.95 -1.84 8.53
C ASN A 151 3.62 -2.23 7.90
N ILE A 152 3.60 -2.37 6.57
CA ILE A 152 2.38 -2.69 5.80
C ILE A 152 2.65 -3.95 5.00
N GLU A 153 1.89 -5.00 5.29
CA GLU A 153 1.90 -6.24 4.53
C GLU A 153 0.66 -6.31 3.64
N ILE A 154 0.87 -6.54 2.35
CA ILE A 154 -0.23 -6.68 1.37
C ILE A 154 -0.19 -8.09 0.80
N LYS A 155 -1.33 -8.79 0.89
CA LYS A 155 -1.50 -10.13 0.31
C LYS A 155 -2.64 -10.14 -0.69
N GLU A 156 -2.38 -10.69 -1.87
CA GLU A 156 -3.41 -10.92 -2.88
C GLU A 156 -4.35 -12.04 -2.39
N THR A 157 -5.64 -11.82 -2.52
CA THR A 157 -6.66 -12.83 -2.29
C THR A 157 -7.73 -12.73 -3.39
N LYS A 158 -8.48 -13.81 -3.58
CA LYS A 158 -9.61 -13.81 -4.52
C LYS A 158 -10.90 -13.75 -3.74
N PHE A 159 -11.73 -12.79 -4.08
CA PHE A 159 -13.09 -12.71 -3.58
C PHE A 159 -14.05 -12.91 -4.76
N GLU A 160 -14.69 -14.07 -4.80
CA GLU A 160 -15.45 -14.56 -5.96
C GLU A 160 -14.56 -14.61 -7.22
N SER A 161 -14.87 -13.81 -8.25
CA SER A 161 -14.08 -13.70 -9.48
C SER A 161 -13.19 -12.47 -9.54
N SER A 162 -13.15 -11.66 -8.47
CA SER A 162 -12.39 -10.42 -8.43
C SER A 162 -11.12 -10.58 -7.61
N LYS A 163 -10.01 -10.00 -8.09
CA LYS A 163 -8.78 -9.86 -7.32
C LYS A 163 -8.93 -8.72 -6.34
N VAL A 164 -8.70 -9.00 -5.08
CA VAL A 164 -8.64 -8.01 -3.99
C VAL A 164 -7.39 -8.24 -3.16
N PHE A 165 -7.00 -7.24 -2.40
CA PHE A 165 -5.80 -7.28 -1.59
C PHE A 165 -6.15 -7.00 -0.15
N VAL A 166 -5.58 -7.78 0.76
CA VAL A 166 -5.69 -7.54 2.20
C VAL A 166 -4.41 -6.83 2.65
N ALA A 167 -4.56 -5.61 3.15
CA ALA A 167 -3.47 -4.84 3.71
C ALA A 167 -3.55 -4.86 5.24
N CYS A 168 -2.58 -5.49 5.89
CA CYS A 168 -2.40 -5.50 7.34
C CYS A 168 -1.41 -4.41 7.74
N ILE A 169 -1.70 -3.66 8.80
CA ILE A 169 -0.94 -2.51 9.23
C ILE A 169 -0.44 -2.73 10.67
N TYR A 170 0.87 -2.78 10.83
CA TYR A 170 1.52 -3.04 12.12
C TYR A 170 2.21 -1.76 12.61
N ASP A 171 1.87 -1.30 13.82
CA ASP A 171 2.59 -0.23 14.49
C ASP A 171 3.92 -0.80 15.03
N ASN A 172 4.99 -0.55 14.32
CA ASN A 172 6.34 -1.01 14.64
C ASN A 172 7.25 0.14 15.10
N THR A 173 6.66 1.23 15.60
CA THR A 173 7.39 2.45 15.97
C THR A 173 8.54 2.16 16.92
N GLU A 174 8.28 1.45 18.02
CA GLU A 174 9.31 1.11 19.02
C GLU A 174 10.41 0.21 18.43
N LEU A 175 10.03 -0.83 17.70
CA LEU A 175 10.96 -1.76 17.07
C LEU A 175 11.87 -1.05 16.06
N ILE A 176 11.30 -0.19 15.21
CA ILE A 176 12.04 0.54 14.19
C ILE A 176 12.97 1.58 14.84
N ASN A 177 12.50 2.29 15.87
CA ASN A 177 13.33 3.25 16.59
C ASN A 177 14.51 2.56 17.31
N ALA A 178 14.25 1.43 17.98
CA ALA A 178 15.31 0.63 18.59
C ALA A 178 16.32 0.12 17.55
N LYS A 179 15.87 -0.31 16.37
CA LYS A 179 16.76 -0.72 15.28
C LYS A 179 17.63 0.43 14.78
N ILE A 180 17.04 1.61 14.62
CA ILE A 180 17.78 2.82 14.22
C ILE A 180 18.81 3.21 15.30
N GLU A 181 18.45 3.13 16.58
CA GLU A 181 19.36 3.42 17.68
C GLU A 181 20.54 2.43 17.69
N VAL A 182 20.28 1.14 17.55
CA VAL A 182 21.34 0.13 17.45
C VAL A 182 22.26 0.38 16.24
N GLU A 183 21.69 0.73 15.09
CA GLU A 183 22.50 1.07 13.90
C GLU A 183 23.38 2.31 14.15
N ASN A 184 22.83 3.34 14.80
CA ASN A 184 23.55 4.59 15.10
C ASN A 184 24.61 4.43 16.20
N THR A 185 24.46 3.42 17.07
CA THR A 185 25.40 3.16 18.19
C THR A 185 26.40 2.03 17.88
N LYS A 186 26.42 1.50 16.65
CA LYS A 186 27.41 0.50 16.26
C LYS A 186 28.82 1.05 16.41
N ALA A 187 29.61 0.37 17.22
CA ALA A 187 31.03 0.66 17.33
C ALA A 187 31.74 0.34 16.00
N VAL A 188 32.51 1.29 15.51
CA VAL A 188 33.36 1.11 14.33
C VAL A 188 34.80 0.98 14.84
N ILE A 189 35.46 -0.13 14.50
CA ILE A 189 36.87 -0.33 14.81
C ILE A 189 37.68 0.09 13.59
N GLY A 190 38.55 1.07 13.76
CA GLY A 190 39.50 1.53 12.76
C GLY A 190 40.94 1.16 13.15
N ILE A 191 41.77 0.86 12.17
CA ILE A 191 43.20 0.67 12.34
C ILE A 191 43.89 1.86 11.70
N VAL A 192 44.70 2.59 12.49
CA VAL A 192 45.58 3.65 11.99
C VAL A 192 46.93 3.05 11.71
N TYR A 193 47.38 3.13 10.50
CA TYR A 193 48.74 2.72 10.10
C TYR A 193 49.57 3.97 9.81
N LEU A 194 50.72 4.08 10.48
CA LEU A 194 51.70 5.15 10.25
C LEU A 194 52.76 4.63 9.27
N ASP A 195 52.78 5.19 8.09
CA ASP A 195 53.76 4.84 7.09
C ASP A 195 55.16 5.35 7.50
N ASN A 196 56.23 4.58 7.25
CA ASN A 196 57.60 4.87 7.59
C ASN A 196 57.88 5.16 9.11
N TYR A 197 56.99 4.69 10.01
CA TYR A 197 57.16 4.94 11.46
C TYR A 197 58.50 4.36 11.95
N ASP A 198 58.80 3.12 11.63
CA ASP A 198 60.02 2.43 12.09
C ASP A 198 61.28 3.09 11.55
N GLU A 199 61.29 3.46 10.26
CA GLU A 199 62.44 4.12 9.60
C GLU A 199 62.70 5.49 10.23
N VAL A 200 61.70 6.26 10.57
CA VAL A 200 61.80 7.54 11.24
C VAL A 200 62.32 7.34 12.66
N MET A 201 61.82 6.34 13.38
CA MET A 201 62.24 6.06 14.75
C MET A 201 63.68 5.55 14.88
N GLU A 202 64.16 4.79 13.91
CA GLU A 202 65.55 4.32 13.89
C GLU A 202 66.57 5.45 13.67
N ASN A 203 66.21 6.48 12.92
CA ASN A 203 67.09 7.59 12.53
C ASN A 203 67.14 8.75 13.60
N ILE A 204 66.39 8.63 14.72
CA ILE A 204 66.30 9.67 15.73
C ILE A 204 67.08 9.28 17.02
N GLU A 205 67.76 10.26 17.62
CA GLU A 205 68.39 10.09 18.93
C GLU A 205 67.41 9.63 20.00
N GLU A 206 67.81 8.73 20.87
CA GLU A 206 66.95 8.05 21.87
C GLU A 206 66.16 9.03 22.76
N VAL A 207 66.73 10.18 23.13
CA VAL A 207 66.04 11.23 23.92
C VAL A 207 64.93 11.92 23.16
N ARG A 208 65.04 12.00 21.85
CA ARG A 208 64.04 12.64 20.98
C ARG A 208 62.94 11.66 20.54
N ARG A 209 63.22 10.33 20.60
CA ARG A 209 62.30 9.28 20.24
C ARG A 209 61.05 9.30 21.12
N SER A 210 61.21 9.32 22.44
CA SER A 210 60.10 9.35 23.39
C SER A 210 59.26 10.63 23.29
N LEU A 211 59.88 11.77 22.91
CA LEU A 211 59.15 13.01 22.66
C LEU A 211 58.30 12.89 21.39
N LEU A 212 58.84 12.28 20.32
CA LEU A 212 58.13 12.09 19.07
C LEU A 212 56.97 11.12 19.25
N GLU A 213 57.14 9.99 19.95
CA GLU A 213 56.08 9.08 20.33
C GLU A 213 54.91 9.79 21.01
N ALA A 214 55.22 10.57 22.04
CA ALA A 214 54.21 11.33 22.78
C ALA A 214 53.47 12.36 21.89
N LEU A 215 54.17 12.97 20.92
CA LEU A 215 53.57 13.88 19.95
C LEU A 215 52.63 13.17 18.97
N VAL A 216 53.03 11.99 18.48
CA VAL A 216 52.21 11.14 17.60
C VAL A 216 50.96 10.71 18.32
N ASP A 217 51.08 10.13 19.52
CA ASP A 217 49.95 9.72 20.34
C ASP A 217 49.00 10.87 20.63
N ARG A 218 49.53 12.01 20.99
CA ARG A 218 48.71 13.22 21.19
C ARG A 218 47.96 13.63 19.92
N LYS A 219 48.58 13.55 18.75
CA LYS A 219 47.95 13.89 17.48
C LYS A 219 46.86 12.92 17.11
N ILE A 220 47.10 11.61 17.27
CA ILE A 220 46.14 10.55 17.05
C ILE A 220 44.93 10.76 17.97
N ASN A 221 45.16 10.90 19.29
CA ASN A 221 44.11 11.14 20.28
C ASN A 221 43.29 12.40 19.95
N GLN A 222 43.95 13.53 19.60
CA GLN A 222 43.25 14.76 19.19
C GLN A 222 42.40 14.58 17.91
N TYR A 223 42.83 13.73 16.98
CA TYR A 223 42.06 13.42 15.79
C TYR A 223 40.83 12.61 16.13
N PHE A 224 40.97 11.54 16.91
CA PHE A 224 39.87 10.64 17.27
C PHE A 224 38.83 11.31 18.18
N LEU A 225 39.25 12.20 19.09
CA LEU A 225 38.32 12.97 19.94
C LEU A 225 37.34 13.84 19.14
N ARG A 226 37.63 14.19 17.88
CA ARG A 226 36.67 14.91 17.02
C ARG A 226 35.51 14.05 16.56
N TYR A 227 35.66 12.75 16.66
CA TYR A 227 34.68 11.75 16.20
C TYR A 227 34.10 10.93 17.37
N ASP A 228 34.22 11.44 18.62
CA ASP A 228 33.83 10.72 19.84
C ASP A 228 34.42 9.29 19.93
N ALA A 229 35.60 9.09 19.33
CA ALA A 229 36.31 7.83 19.31
C ALA A 229 37.41 7.78 20.38
N ILE A 230 37.70 6.57 20.84
CA ILE A 230 38.79 6.28 21.76
C ILE A 230 39.94 5.67 20.95
N ALA A 231 41.17 6.23 21.08
CA ALA A 231 42.39 5.69 20.47
C ALA A 231 43.25 4.98 21.52
#